data_8c177ce81f6e7d4d191831ab88252bcc
#
_entry.id   8c177ce81f6e7d4d191831ab88252bcc
#
_cell.length_a   1.000
_cell.length_b   1.000
_cell.length_c   1.000
_cell.angle_alpha   90.00
_cell.angle_beta   90.00
_cell.angle_gamma   90.00
#
_symmetry.space_group_name_H-M   'P 1'
#
loop_
_entity.id
_entity.type
_entity.pdbx_description
1 polymer ?
#
loop_
_entity_poly.entity_id
_entity_poly.type
_entity_poly.pdbx_seq_one_letter_code
_entity_poly.pdbx_strand_id
1 'polypeptide(L)'
;KIKIWLENIGRKKNTYISGWNILESDVKNHLKYIKKKIGCNGTIKKTDGLDKNIILLQGDHIKYMYDYMLNLGIESDHIHIKG
;
A
#
# COMPACT_ATOMS: atom_id res chain seq x y z
N LYS A 1 2.85 -10.31 -7.56
CA LYS A 1 1.53 -9.89 -7.09
C LYS A 1 1.63 -8.77 -6.07
N ILE A 2 0.68 -7.87 -6.12
CA ILE A 2 0.55 -6.85 -5.10
C ILE A 2 -0.12 -7.50 -3.89
N LYS A 3 0.47 -7.28 -2.71
CA LYS A 3 -0.08 -7.79 -1.46
C LYS A 3 -0.51 -6.63 -0.59
N ILE A 4 -1.71 -6.71 -0.04
CA ILE A 4 -2.25 -5.70 0.87
C ILE A 4 -2.67 -6.40 2.14
N TRP A 5 -2.18 -5.94 3.28
CA TRP A 5 -2.54 -6.55 4.56
C TRP A 5 -2.57 -5.52 5.67
N LEU A 6 -3.18 -5.91 6.78
CA LEU A 6 -3.32 -5.08 7.97
C LEU A 6 -2.52 -5.70 9.11
N GLU A 7 -1.81 -4.86 9.87
CA GLU A 7 -1.17 -5.29 11.10
C GLU A 7 -1.65 -4.43 12.25
N ASN A 8 -1.93 -5.09 13.38
CA ASN A 8 -2.28 -4.40 14.61
C ASN A 8 -1.02 -4.23 15.45
N ILE A 9 -0.72 -3.00 15.84
CA ILE A 9 0.42 -2.69 16.71
C ILE A 9 -0.15 -1.94 17.91
N GLY A 10 -0.40 -2.69 19.00
CA GLY A 10 -1.09 -2.16 20.17
C GLY A 10 -2.51 -1.75 19.78
N ARG A 11 -2.85 -0.48 20.00
CA ARG A 11 -4.17 0.06 19.64
C ARG A 11 -4.21 0.62 18.23
N LYS A 12 -3.09 0.59 17.52
CA LYS A 12 -3.00 1.17 16.19
C LYS A 12 -3.06 0.09 15.14
N LYS A 13 -3.63 0.45 13.99
CA LYS A 13 -3.67 -0.41 12.81
C LYS A 13 -2.84 0.24 11.72
N ASN A 14 -2.10 -0.59 10.99
CA ASN A 14 -1.32 -0.13 9.84
C ASN A 14 -1.66 -0.99 8.64
N THR A 15 -1.79 -0.35 7.49
CA THR A 15 -2.01 -1.03 6.21
C THR A 15 -0.69 -1.09 5.47
N TYR A 16 -0.34 -2.26 4.97
CA TYR A 16 0.89 -2.48 4.23
C TYR A 16 0.59 -2.88 2.80
N ILE A 17 1.35 -2.37 1.87
CA ILE A 17 1.26 -2.73 0.45
C ILE A 17 2.65 -3.09 -0.03
N SER A 18 2.79 -4.29 -0.62
CA SER A 18 4.06 -4.75 -1.19
C SER A 18 3.85 -5.31 -2.59
N GLY A 19 4.95 -5.50 -3.31
CA GLY A 19 4.91 -6.11 -4.63
C GLY A 19 4.43 -5.20 -5.75
N TRP A 20 4.33 -3.92 -5.49
CA TRP A 20 3.93 -2.94 -6.51
C TRP A 20 5.18 -2.57 -7.31
N ASN A 21 5.36 -3.23 -8.46
CA ASN A 21 6.56 -3.12 -9.28
C ASN A 21 6.48 -1.92 -10.23
N ILE A 22 6.61 -0.72 -9.69
CA ILE A 22 6.71 0.51 -10.46
C ILE A 22 7.95 1.27 -9.97
N LEU A 23 8.31 2.33 -10.68
CA LEU A 23 9.44 3.16 -10.29
C LEU A 23 9.21 3.76 -8.91
N GLU A 24 10.28 3.88 -8.13
CA GLU A 24 10.19 4.44 -6.78
C GLU A 24 9.62 5.86 -6.80
N SER A 25 9.99 6.66 -7.81
CA SER A 25 9.44 8.00 -7.95
C SER A 25 7.93 7.99 -8.14
N ASP A 26 7.41 7.01 -8.88
CA ASP A 26 5.97 6.86 -9.08
C ASP A 26 5.28 6.41 -7.79
N VAL A 27 5.91 5.51 -7.04
CA VAL A 27 5.38 5.09 -5.73
C VAL A 27 5.27 6.29 -4.80
N LYS A 28 6.29 7.14 -4.78
CA LYS A 28 6.28 8.36 -3.95
C LYS A 28 5.15 9.30 -4.35
N ASN A 29 4.91 9.46 -5.64
CA ASN A 29 3.84 10.32 -6.14
C ASN A 29 2.47 9.77 -5.75
N HIS A 30 2.27 8.47 -5.90
CA HIS A 30 1.03 7.83 -5.48
C HIS A 30 0.82 7.96 -3.97
N LEU A 31 1.87 7.73 -3.21
CA LEU A 31 1.78 7.84 -1.75
C LEU A 31 1.39 9.25 -1.32
N LYS A 32 1.98 10.26 -1.95
CA LYS A 32 1.65 11.66 -1.67
C LYS A 32 0.18 11.94 -1.93
N TYR A 33 -0.32 11.46 -3.05
CA TYR A 33 -1.73 11.62 -3.41
C TYR A 33 -2.65 10.91 -2.40
N ILE A 34 -2.31 9.66 -2.07
CA ILE A 34 -3.12 8.85 -1.16
C ILE A 34 -3.19 9.49 0.23
N LYS A 35 -2.04 9.90 0.77
CA LYS A 35 -1.97 10.56 2.09
C LYS A 35 -2.88 11.78 2.15
N LYS A 36 -2.86 12.57 1.11
CA LYS A 36 -3.67 13.79 1.03
C LYS A 36 -5.16 13.45 0.88
N LYS A 37 -5.48 12.43 0.09
CA LYS A 37 -6.86 12.07 -0.21
C LYS A 37 -7.58 11.51 1.00
N ILE A 38 -6.93 10.66 1.77
CA ILE A 38 -7.56 10.01 2.92
C ILE A 38 -7.10 10.59 4.27
N GLY A 39 -6.25 11.60 4.24
CA GLY A 39 -5.83 12.30 5.45
C GLY A 39 -5.07 11.44 6.44
N CYS A 40 -4.23 10.52 5.97
CA CYS A 40 -3.44 9.66 6.85
C CYS A 40 -1.96 9.91 6.68
N ASN A 41 -1.18 9.45 7.66
CA ASN A 41 0.27 9.42 7.54
C ASN A 41 0.69 8.13 6.84
N GLY A 42 1.77 8.22 6.09
CA GLY A 42 2.30 7.06 5.41
C GLY A 42 3.75 7.24 5.04
N THR A 43 4.43 6.14 4.82
CA THR A 43 5.83 6.15 4.44
C THR A 43 6.14 4.95 3.56
N ILE A 44 7.32 4.98 2.94
CA ILE A 44 7.83 3.85 2.16
C ILE A 44 8.95 3.24 2.96
N LYS A 45 8.83 1.94 3.26
CA LYS A 45 9.91 1.17 3.88
C LYS A 45 10.65 0.43 2.81
N LYS A 46 11.97 0.53 2.83
CA LYS A 46 12.84 -0.25 1.95
C LYS A 46 13.28 -1.49 2.70
N THR A 47 13.10 -2.63 2.05
CA THR A 47 13.56 -3.90 2.62
C THR A 47 14.67 -4.47 1.74
N ASP A 48 15.58 -5.18 2.36
CA ASP A 48 16.60 -5.94 1.62
C ASP A 48 15.93 -7.19 1.08
N GLY A 49 15.87 -7.32 -0.23
CA GLY A 49 15.31 -8.51 -0.85
C GLY A 49 14.38 -8.21 -2.01
N LEU A 50 13.48 -9.14 -2.30
CA LEU A 50 12.61 -9.09 -3.48
C LEU A 50 11.55 -7.99 -3.41
N ASP A 51 11.06 -7.67 -2.21
CA ASP A 51 10.08 -6.62 -1.98
C ASP A 51 10.80 -5.34 -1.60
N LYS A 52 11.27 -4.61 -2.60
CA LYS A 52 12.13 -3.44 -2.37
C LYS A 52 11.43 -2.26 -1.72
N ASN A 53 10.14 -2.10 -1.98
CA ASN A 53 9.39 -0.96 -1.46
C ASN A 53 8.09 -1.44 -0.85
N ILE A 54 7.93 -1.21 0.44
CA ILE A 54 6.69 -1.50 1.14
C ILE A 54 6.07 -0.17 1.54
N ILE A 55 4.82 0.06 1.12
CA ILE A 55 4.09 1.24 1.54
C ILE A 55 3.40 0.93 2.85
N LEU A 56 3.56 1.82 3.81
CA LEU A 56 2.91 1.73 5.12
C LEU A 56 1.99 2.92 5.28
N LEU A 57 0.72 2.66 5.55
CA LEU A 57 -0.27 3.69 5.82
C LEU A 57 -0.83 3.50 7.23
N GLN A 58 -0.92 4.57 7.99
CA GLN A 58 -1.53 4.51 9.32
C GLN A 58 -3.05 4.39 9.18
N GLY A 59 -3.63 3.41 9.86
CA GLY A 59 -5.06 3.15 9.82
C GLY A 59 -5.41 1.94 8.96
N ASP A 60 -6.70 1.64 8.91
CA ASP A 60 -7.24 0.54 8.10
C ASP A 60 -7.72 1.10 6.76
N HIS A 61 -6.92 0.88 5.72
CA HIS A 61 -7.20 1.40 4.39
C HIS A 61 -7.13 0.30 3.33
N ILE A 62 -7.41 -0.95 3.71
CA ILE A 62 -7.35 -2.09 2.79
C ILE A 62 -8.31 -1.88 1.62
N LYS A 63 -9.56 -1.57 1.90
CA LYS A 63 -10.56 -1.40 0.84
C LYS A 63 -10.19 -0.23 -0.08
N TYR A 64 -9.75 0.87 0.51
CA TYR A 64 -9.36 2.03 -0.27
C TYR A 64 -8.24 1.68 -1.24
N MET A 65 -7.22 1.00 -0.75
CA MET A 65 -6.07 0.63 -1.58
C MET A 65 -6.43 -0.39 -2.65
N TYR A 66 -7.30 -1.35 -2.31
CA TYR A 66 -7.79 -2.30 -3.29
C TYR A 66 -8.49 -1.58 -4.45
N ASP A 67 -9.44 -0.70 -4.11
CA ASP A 67 -10.18 0.07 -5.12
C ASP A 67 -9.24 0.98 -5.91
N TYR A 68 -8.25 1.58 -5.24
CA TYR A 68 -7.27 2.44 -5.88
C TYR A 68 -6.50 1.67 -6.96
N MET A 69 -6.05 0.45 -6.64
CA MET A 69 -5.33 -0.39 -7.59
C MET A 69 -6.21 -0.79 -8.77
N LEU A 70 -7.48 -1.13 -8.51
CA LEU A 70 -8.42 -1.45 -9.59
C LEU A 70 -8.63 -0.24 -10.50
N ASN A 71 -8.73 0.95 -9.95
CA ASN A 71 -8.91 2.18 -10.73
C ASN A 71 -7.69 2.51 -11.58
N LEU A 72 -6.52 2.02 -11.22
CA LEU A 72 -5.31 2.15 -12.02
C LEU A 72 -5.26 1.16 -13.18
N GLY A 73 -6.23 0.26 -13.27
CA GLY A 73 -6.28 -0.75 -14.32
C GLY A 73 -5.61 -2.06 -13.94
N ILE A 74 -5.24 -2.23 -12.67
CA ILE A 74 -4.65 -3.48 -12.21
C ILE A 74 -5.77 -4.49 -11.98
N GLU A 75 -5.64 -5.68 -12.57
CA GLU A 75 -6.66 -6.71 -12.44
C GLU A 75 -6.68 -7.29 -11.03
N SER A 76 -7.87 -7.65 -10.55
CA SER A 76 -8.04 -8.19 -9.20
C SER A 76 -7.21 -9.45 -8.94
N ASP A 77 -6.95 -10.24 -10.00
CA ASP A 77 -6.13 -11.45 -9.89
C ASP A 77 -4.68 -11.15 -9.52
N HIS A 78 -4.23 -9.92 -9.73
CA HIS A 78 -2.88 -9.49 -9.39
C HIS A 78 -2.79 -8.87 -8.01
N ILE A 79 -3.91 -8.77 -7.30
CA ILE A 79 -3.97 -8.16 -5.97
C ILE A 79 -4.39 -9.23 -4.97
N HIS A 80 -3.57 -9.45 -3.96
CA HIS A 80 -3.86 -10.41 -2.90
C HIS A 80 -4.08 -9.65 -1.60
N ILE A 81 -5.26 -9.80 -1.02
CA ILE A 81 -5.57 -9.22 0.29
C ILE A 81 -5.42 -10.32 1.32
N LYS A 82 -4.52 -10.09 2.27
CA LYS A 82 -4.26 -11.00 3.37
C LYS A 82 -5.02 -10.48 4.57
N GLY A 83 -6.04 -11.20 4.93
CA GLY A 83 -6.95 -10.77 5.98
C GLY A 83 -6.64 -11.27 7.34
#